data_9e74360b6023abcbe068801698021e64
#
_entry.id   9e74360b6023abcbe068801698021e64
#
_cell.length_a   1.000
_cell.length_b   1.000
_cell.length_c   1.000
_cell.angle_alpha   90.00
_cell.angle_beta   90.00
_cell.angle_gamma   90.00
#
_symmetry.space_group_name_H-M   'P 1'
#
loop_
_entity.id
_entity.type
_entity.pdbx_description
1 polymer ?
#
loop_
_entity_poly.entity_id
_entity_poly.type
_entity_poly.pdbx_seq_one_letter_code
_entity_poly.pdbx_strand_id
1 'polypeptide(L)'
;VYIMSGKQNHQYHLVEPSPWPAVGSASGFTLVLGAAMYMHEYPYSAFILIAGFLMLFATMFFWWRDVVREAEYQGHHSPIVQIGMRYGMMLFIASEVMFFVAFFWAFFDASLYPDTGVWPPEDVQVFDPFDLPLINTMILLLSGCTVTWSHHALQHDNRKDFLLGLFLTILLGISFTALQAYEYSHAAFGFTDGIYASTFYMATGFHGAHVIIGTIFLIVCLIRGCVGHFKAEKHLG
;
A
#
# COMPACT_ATOMS: atom_id res chain seq x y z
N VAL A 1 -0.10 -27.72 25.80
CA VAL A 1 0.43 -28.89 25.10
C VAL A 1 1.82 -28.50 24.62
N TYR A 2 2.87 -28.93 25.32
CA TYR A 2 4.26 -28.76 24.88
C TYR A 2 4.49 -29.69 23.70
N ILE A 3 4.53 -29.17 22.48
CA ILE A 3 5.04 -29.90 21.34
C ILE A 3 6.56 -29.94 21.52
N MET A 4 7.09 -31.14 21.74
CA MET A 4 8.52 -31.39 21.82
C MET A 4 9.19 -30.83 20.57
N SER A 5 10.10 -29.90 20.73
CA SER A 5 10.98 -29.37 19.70
C SER A 5 11.92 -30.49 19.22
N GLY A 6 11.41 -31.35 18.36
CA GLY A 6 12.22 -32.25 17.56
C GLY A 6 13.13 -31.42 16.68
N LYS A 7 14.42 -31.78 16.60
CA LYS A 7 15.42 -31.11 15.76
C LYS A 7 14.84 -31.02 14.33
N GLN A 8 14.48 -29.83 13.89
CA GLN A 8 13.90 -29.59 12.57
C GLN A 8 14.88 -30.05 11.49
N ASN A 9 14.47 -30.99 10.65
CA ASN A 9 15.31 -31.53 9.55
C ASN A 9 15.21 -30.67 8.26
N HIS A 10 14.55 -29.53 8.30
CA HIS A 10 14.37 -28.62 7.17
C HIS A 10 14.55 -27.15 7.61
N GLN A 11 14.78 -26.28 6.65
CA GLN A 11 15.02 -24.85 6.90
C GLN A 11 13.76 -23.97 6.80
N TYR A 12 12.58 -24.58 6.63
CA TYR A 12 11.31 -23.83 6.58
C TYR A 12 10.87 -23.43 8.00
N HIS A 13 10.26 -22.25 8.10
CA HIS A 13 9.66 -21.80 9.34
C HIS A 13 8.24 -22.35 9.47
N LEU A 14 8.01 -23.22 10.43
CA LEU A 14 6.67 -23.64 10.83
C LEU A 14 6.15 -22.63 11.84
N VAL A 15 5.22 -21.78 11.39
CA VAL A 15 4.65 -20.70 12.21
C VAL A 15 3.80 -21.31 13.33
N GLU A 16 3.99 -20.83 14.57
CA GLU A 16 3.15 -21.22 15.68
C GLU A 16 1.69 -20.74 15.48
N PRO A 17 0.68 -21.49 15.96
CA PRO A 17 -0.71 -21.06 15.86
C PRO A 17 -0.91 -19.70 16.48
N SER A 18 -1.43 -18.73 15.69
CA SER A 18 -1.68 -17.36 16.12
C SER A 18 -3.15 -16.98 15.86
N PRO A 19 -3.72 -16.03 16.61
CA PRO A 19 -5.11 -15.59 16.42
C PRO A 19 -5.28 -14.66 15.21
N TRP A 20 -4.19 -14.11 14.65
CA TRP A 20 -4.23 -13.02 13.67
C TRP A 20 -5.01 -13.35 12.40
N PRO A 21 -4.92 -14.55 11.78
CA PRO A 21 -5.73 -14.89 10.61
C PRO A 21 -7.24 -14.83 10.89
N ALA A 22 -7.67 -15.34 12.05
CA ALA A 22 -9.08 -15.30 12.44
C ALA A 22 -9.55 -13.88 12.75
N VAL A 23 -8.75 -13.10 13.48
CA VAL A 23 -9.05 -11.69 13.78
C VAL A 23 -9.04 -10.86 12.48
N GLY A 24 -8.11 -11.13 11.55
CA GLY A 24 -8.04 -10.47 10.24
C GLY A 24 -9.27 -10.75 9.39
N SER A 25 -9.75 -11.99 9.35
CA SER A 25 -10.98 -12.32 8.61
C SER A 25 -12.21 -11.66 9.22
N ALA A 26 -12.34 -11.64 10.54
CA ALA A 26 -13.43 -10.96 11.24
C ALA A 26 -13.40 -9.44 10.99
N SER A 27 -12.20 -8.81 11.02
CA SER A 27 -12.07 -7.37 10.74
C SER A 27 -12.39 -7.05 9.28
N GLY A 28 -11.95 -7.85 8.33
CA GLY A 28 -12.30 -7.70 6.91
C GLY A 28 -13.80 -7.84 6.67
N PHE A 29 -14.45 -8.84 7.28
CA PHE A 29 -15.90 -9.01 7.22
C PHE A 29 -16.64 -7.79 7.79
N THR A 30 -16.25 -7.32 8.98
CA THR A 30 -16.86 -6.16 9.63
C THR A 30 -16.70 -4.89 8.78
N LEU A 31 -15.53 -4.71 8.15
CA LEU A 31 -15.24 -3.57 7.28
C LEU A 31 -16.14 -3.56 6.04
N VAL A 32 -16.21 -4.69 5.32
CA VAL A 32 -17.02 -4.80 4.09
C VAL A 32 -18.50 -4.70 4.40
N LEU A 33 -18.96 -5.35 5.48
CA LEU A 33 -20.34 -5.23 5.94
C LEU A 33 -20.68 -3.77 6.30
N GLY A 34 -19.80 -3.10 7.06
CA GLY A 34 -19.97 -1.70 7.43
C GLY A 34 -20.01 -0.77 6.21
N ALA A 35 -19.16 -1.02 5.21
CA ALA A 35 -19.17 -0.26 3.96
C ALA A 35 -20.47 -0.45 3.17
N ALA A 36 -20.94 -1.70 3.01
CA ALA A 36 -22.20 -1.98 2.35
C ALA A 36 -23.38 -1.33 3.07
N MET A 37 -23.45 -1.45 4.39
CA MET A 37 -24.48 -0.80 5.21
C MET A 37 -24.42 0.73 5.10
N TYR A 38 -23.22 1.32 5.03
CA TYR A 38 -23.03 2.76 4.89
C TYR A 38 -23.55 3.27 3.54
N MET A 39 -23.27 2.56 2.45
CA MET A 39 -23.76 2.89 1.10
C MET A 39 -25.30 2.79 0.99
N HIS A 40 -25.92 1.97 1.82
CA HIS A 40 -27.40 1.81 1.86
C HIS A 40 -28.05 2.61 2.99
N GLU A 41 -27.33 3.56 3.61
CA GLU A 41 -27.84 4.47 4.63
C GLU A 41 -28.46 3.77 5.88
N TYR A 42 -28.01 2.55 6.20
CA TYR A 42 -28.47 1.85 7.39
C TYR A 42 -28.04 2.59 8.69
N PRO A 43 -28.86 2.56 9.74
CA PRO A 43 -28.51 3.16 11.01
C PRO A 43 -27.27 2.50 11.60
N TYR A 44 -26.41 3.29 12.26
CA TYR A 44 -25.14 2.86 12.89
C TYR A 44 -24.07 2.32 11.93
N SER A 45 -24.27 2.36 10.60
CA SER A 45 -23.32 1.86 9.60
C SER A 45 -21.94 2.48 9.71
N ALA A 46 -21.86 3.79 9.97
CA ALA A 46 -20.59 4.49 10.16
C ALA A 46 -19.78 3.94 11.34
N PHE A 47 -20.45 3.57 12.45
CA PHE A 47 -19.76 2.97 13.60
C PHE A 47 -19.21 1.58 13.27
N ILE A 48 -19.95 0.76 12.52
CA ILE A 48 -19.51 -0.58 12.09
C ILE A 48 -18.33 -0.45 11.15
N LEU A 49 -18.39 0.48 10.19
CA LEU A 49 -17.31 0.76 9.25
C LEU A 49 -16.02 1.19 9.97
N ILE A 50 -16.12 2.16 10.89
CA ILE A 50 -14.99 2.64 11.68
C ILE A 50 -14.43 1.51 12.56
N ALA A 51 -15.28 0.72 13.21
CA ALA A 51 -14.85 -0.43 14.00
C ALA A 51 -14.09 -1.44 13.14
N GLY A 52 -14.56 -1.74 11.91
CA GLY A 52 -13.87 -2.61 10.96
C GLY A 52 -12.48 -2.09 10.60
N PHE A 53 -12.33 -0.79 10.32
CA PHE A 53 -11.02 -0.17 10.07
C PHE A 53 -10.09 -0.28 11.29
N LEU A 54 -10.58 0.05 12.49
CA LEU A 54 -9.76 0.00 13.71
C LEU A 54 -9.29 -1.44 14.01
N MET A 55 -10.17 -2.43 13.85
CA MET A 55 -9.83 -3.84 14.01
C MET A 55 -8.79 -4.29 12.97
N LEU A 56 -8.94 -3.86 11.71
CA LEU A 56 -8.01 -4.19 10.64
C LEU A 56 -6.62 -3.60 10.93
N PHE A 57 -6.53 -2.31 11.25
CA PHE A 57 -5.26 -1.66 11.58
C PHE A 57 -4.60 -2.27 12.82
N ALA A 58 -5.37 -2.59 13.85
CA ALA A 58 -4.85 -3.28 15.03
C ALA A 58 -4.30 -4.67 14.67
N THR A 59 -5.02 -5.44 13.85
CA THR A 59 -4.57 -6.74 13.37
C THR A 59 -3.26 -6.63 12.59
N MET A 60 -3.17 -5.70 11.65
CA MET A 60 -1.96 -5.46 10.85
C MET A 60 -0.78 -5.10 11.77
N PHE A 61 -0.98 -4.17 12.71
CA PHE A 61 0.07 -3.74 13.64
C PHE A 61 0.61 -4.91 14.48
N PHE A 62 -0.27 -5.67 15.12
CA PHE A 62 0.15 -6.76 16.00
C PHE A 62 0.73 -7.94 15.22
N TRP A 63 0.15 -8.30 14.07
CA TRP A 63 0.67 -9.37 13.23
C TRP A 63 2.07 -9.04 12.69
N TRP A 64 2.25 -7.86 12.13
CA TRP A 64 3.56 -7.44 11.63
C TRP A 64 4.61 -7.27 12.73
N ARG A 65 4.19 -6.80 13.90
CA ARG A 65 5.07 -6.80 15.08
C ARG A 65 5.59 -8.20 15.38
N ASP A 66 4.72 -9.21 15.34
CA ASP A 66 5.11 -10.58 15.64
C ASP A 66 6.04 -11.13 14.53
N VAL A 67 5.78 -10.86 13.25
CA VAL A 67 6.68 -11.19 12.14
C VAL A 67 8.08 -10.57 12.31
N VAL A 68 8.15 -9.31 12.73
CA VAL A 68 9.45 -8.65 13.02
C VAL A 68 10.15 -9.33 14.18
N ARG A 69 9.42 -9.73 15.23
CA ARG A 69 10.02 -10.47 16.37
C ARG A 69 10.58 -11.82 15.96
N GLU A 70 9.85 -12.56 15.12
CA GLU A 70 10.28 -13.85 14.56
C GLU A 70 11.56 -13.70 13.70
N ALA A 71 11.66 -12.61 12.94
CA ALA A 71 12.79 -12.32 12.08
C ALA A 71 14.06 -11.92 12.86
N GLU A 72 13.91 -10.91 13.74
CA GLU A 72 15.06 -10.23 14.36
C GLU A 72 15.49 -10.86 15.68
N TYR A 73 14.54 -11.32 16.50
CA TYR A 73 14.82 -11.80 17.85
C TYR A 73 14.86 -13.33 17.94
N GLN A 74 14.08 -14.04 17.13
CA GLN A 74 14.00 -15.50 17.17
C GLN A 74 14.85 -16.16 16.07
N GLY A 75 15.24 -15.40 15.03
CA GLY A 75 16.11 -15.90 13.97
C GLY A 75 15.48 -16.95 13.06
N HIS A 76 14.13 -17.01 12.99
CA HIS A 76 13.41 -18.01 12.21
C HIS A 76 13.44 -17.75 10.69
N HIS A 77 13.88 -16.57 10.26
CA HIS A 77 13.99 -16.22 8.85
C HIS A 77 15.29 -16.74 8.24
N SER A 78 15.33 -18.06 7.98
CA SER A 78 16.41 -18.71 7.23
C SER A 78 16.52 -18.14 5.80
N PRO A 79 17.64 -18.35 5.07
CA PRO A 79 17.78 -17.93 3.67
C PRO A 79 16.64 -18.44 2.76
N ILE A 80 16.15 -19.65 2.98
CA ILE A 80 15.03 -20.22 2.22
C ILE A 80 13.73 -19.45 2.50
N VAL A 81 13.45 -19.11 3.77
CA VAL A 81 12.28 -18.30 4.16
C VAL A 81 12.36 -16.90 3.54
N GLN A 82 13.54 -16.28 3.51
CA GLN A 82 13.74 -14.98 2.87
C GLN A 82 13.47 -15.02 1.36
N ILE A 83 13.91 -16.09 0.67
CA ILE A 83 13.58 -16.30 -0.75
C ILE A 83 12.07 -16.44 -0.93
N GLY A 84 11.41 -17.23 -0.08
CA GLY A 84 9.95 -17.38 -0.09
C GLY A 84 9.21 -16.05 0.07
N MET A 85 9.66 -15.19 0.97
CA MET A 85 9.09 -13.84 1.16
C MET A 85 9.29 -12.94 -0.05
N ARG A 86 10.45 -13.00 -0.72
CA ARG A 86 10.68 -12.25 -1.96
C ARG A 86 9.75 -12.71 -3.09
N TYR A 87 9.56 -14.01 -3.27
CA TYR A 87 8.58 -14.53 -4.23
C TYR A 87 7.15 -14.12 -3.86
N GLY A 88 6.79 -14.16 -2.58
CA GLY A 88 5.51 -13.68 -2.09
C GLY A 88 5.26 -12.21 -2.42
N MET A 89 6.26 -11.35 -2.24
CA MET A 89 6.18 -9.94 -2.61
C MET A 89 6.03 -9.75 -4.13
N MET A 90 6.77 -10.48 -4.96
CA MET A 90 6.62 -10.41 -6.42
C MET A 90 5.21 -10.81 -6.87
N LEU A 91 4.65 -11.87 -6.30
CA LEU A 91 3.28 -12.31 -6.61
C LEU A 91 2.23 -11.30 -6.09
N PHE A 92 2.46 -10.68 -4.94
CA PHE A 92 1.62 -9.61 -4.44
C PHE A 92 1.62 -8.41 -5.39
N ILE A 93 2.80 -7.93 -5.83
CA ILE A 93 2.88 -6.84 -6.82
C ILE A 93 2.19 -7.22 -8.14
N ALA A 94 2.35 -8.47 -8.60
CA ALA A 94 1.64 -8.93 -9.79
C ALA A 94 0.12 -8.88 -9.62
N SER A 95 -0.41 -9.24 -8.45
CA SER A 95 -1.85 -9.13 -8.13
C SER A 95 -2.33 -7.68 -8.12
N GLU A 96 -1.53 -6.75 -7.59
CA GLU A 96 -1.84 -5.32 -7.57
C GLU A 96 -1.84 -4.72 -8.99
N VAL A 97 -0.90 -5.13 -9.85
CA VAL A 97 -0.92 -4.76 -11.27
C VAL A 97 -2.23 -5.21 -11.91
N MET A 98 -2.67 -6.45 -11.70
CA MET A 98 -3.94 -6.95 -12.25
C MET A 98 -5.15 -6.22 -11.67
N PHE A 99 -5.10 -5.80 -10.41
CA PHE A 99 -6.13 -4.96 -9.79
C PHE A 99 -6.28 -3.62 -10.53
N PHE A 100 -5.18 -2.93 -10.83
CA PHE A 100 -5.20 -1.69 -11.61
C PHE A 100 -5.59 -1.90 -13.07
N VAL A 101 -5.23 -3.02 -13.68
CA VAL A 101 -5.67 -3.36 -15.05
C VAL A 101 -7.18 -3.31 -15.18
N ALA A 102 -7.96 -3.70 -14.16
CA ALA A 102 -9.41 -3.64 -14.20
C ALA A 102 -9.93 -2.19 -14.34
N PHE A 103 -9.34 -1.24 -13.59
CA PHE A 103 -9.74 0.18 -13.68
C PHE A 103 -9.31 0.81 -15.00
N PHE A 104 -8.11 0.52 -15.47
CA PHE A 104 -7.64 0.98 -16.78
C PHE A 104 -8.47 0.39 -17.92
N TRP A 105 -8.86 -0.87 -17.81
CA TRP A 105 -9.77 -1.47 -18.78
C TRP A 105 -11.10 -0.71 -18.85
N ALA A 106 -11.75 -0.46 -17.72
CA ALA A 106 -12.99 0.29 -17.69
C ALA A 106 -12.84 1.71 -18.28
N PHE A 107 -11.72 2.39 -17.97
CA PHE A 107 -11.42 3.71 -18.54
C PHE A 107 -11.19 3.64 -20.05
N PHE A 108 -10.38 2.70 -20.54
CA PHE A 108 -10.10 2.59 -21.97
C PHE A 108 -11.30 2.08 -22.77
N ASP A 109 -12.12 1.19 -22.22
CA ASP A 109 -13.36 0.76 -22.85
C ASP A 109 -14.28 1.96 -23.09
N ALA A 110 -14.54 2.76 -22.07
CA ALA A 110 -15.35 3.96 -22.18
C ALA A 110 -14.74 5.03 -23.10
N SER A 111 -13.39 5.18 -23.12
CA SER A 111 -12.73 6.19 -23.94
C SER A 111 -12.63 5.83 -25.41
N LEU A 112 -12.49 4.54 -25.75
CA LEU A 112 -12.39 4.05 -27.11
C LEU A 112 -13.77 3.83 -27.75
N TYR A 113 -14.78 3.53 -26.94
CA TYR A 113 -16.16 3.29 -27.36
C TYR A 113 -17.14 4.16 -26.56
N PRO A 114 -17.05 5.50 -26.67
CA PRO A 114 -17.92 6.38 -25.91
C PRO A 114 -19.37 6.30 -26.39
N ASP A 115 -20.31 6.14 -25.47
CA ASP A 115 -21.76 6.04 -25.76
C ASP A 115 -22.29 7.25 -26.54
N THR A 116 -21.75 8.43 -26.27
CA THR A 116 -22.10 9.71 -26.92
C THR A 116 -21.28 10.00 -28.20
N GLY A 117 -20.29 9.15 -28.52
CA GLY A 117 -19.37 9.36 -29.63
C GLY A 117 -18.29 10.43 -29.37
N VAL A 118 -18.27 11.07 -28.19
CA VAL A 118 -17.31 12.10 -27.78
C VAL A 118 -16.65 11.73 -26.47
N TRP A 119 -15.31 11.86 -26.40
CA TRP A 119 -14.55 11.67 -25.19
C TRP A 119 -13.48 12.76 -25.01
N PRO A 120 -13.30 13.32 -23.81
CA PRO A 120 -14.13 13.17 -22.60
C PRO A 120 -15.54 13.73 -22.81
N PRO A 121 -16.55 13.35 -21.96
CA PRO A 121 -17.92 13.88 -22.06
C PRO A 121 -17.93 15.41 -21.99
N GLU A 122 -18.76 16.07 -22.82
CA GLU A 122 -18.78 17.55 -22.94
C GLU A 122 -19.15 18.26 -21.63
N ASP A 123 -19.87 17.59 -20.75
CA ASP A 123 -20.32 18.13 -19.46
C ASP A 123 -19.26 18.07 -18.36
N VAL A 124 -18.08 17.46 -18.60
CA VAL A 124 -17.03 17.27 -17.60
C VAL A 124 -15.84 18.18 -17.88
N GLN A 125 -15.54 19.09 -16.97
CA GLN A 125 -14.32 19.90 -17.03
C GLN A 125 -13.14 19.07 -16.52
N VAL A 126 -12.36 18.52 -17.43
CA VAL A 126 -11.17 17.72 -17.12
C VAL A 126 -10.01 18.58 -16.62
N PHE A 127 -9.14 17.99 -15.80
CA PHE A 127 -7.90 18.65 -15.38
C PHE A 127 -6.93 18.82 -16.55
N ASP A 128 -6.16 19.92 -16.53
CA ASP A 128 -5.02 20.05 -17.43
C ASP A 128 -3.91 19.08 -16.98
N PRO A 129 -3.51 18.11 -17.82
CA PRO A 129 -2.49 17.14 -17.45
C PRO A 129 -1.09 17.77 -17.25
N PHE A 130 -0.85 18.96 -17.80
CA PHE A 130 0.45 19.66 -17.70
C PHE A 130 0.55 20.60 -16.50
N ASP A 131 -0.50 20.76 -15.71
CA ASP A 131 -0.48 21.55 -14.47
C ASP A 131 -0.12 20.64 -13.25
N LEU A 132 -0.94 20.61 -12.24
CA LEU A 132 -0.71 19.88 -10.98
C LEU A 132 -0.44 18.38 -11.17
N PRO A 133 -1.13 17.66 -12.10
CA PRO A 133 -0.86 16.25 -12.32
C PRO A 133 0.57 15.96 -12.80
N LEU A 134 1.15 16.84 -13.64
CA LEU A 134 2.55 16.71 -14.06
C LEU A 134 3.50 16.88 -12.87
N ILE A 135 3.26 17.87 -12.01
CA ILE A 135 4.07 18.12 -10.81
C ILE A 135 4.04 16.88 -9.91
N ASN A 136 2.87 16.31 -9.68
CA ASN A 136 2.70 15.08 -8.90
C ASN A 136 3.49 13.92 -9.49
N THR A 137 3.47 13.76 -10.80
CA THR A 137 4.24 12.73 -11.50
C THR A 137 5.75 12.92 -11.30
N MET A 138 6.24 14.17 -11.42
CA MET A 138 7.67 14.49 -11.21
C MET A 138 8.11 14.21 -9.76
N ILE A 139 7.26 14.49 -8.76
CA ILE A 139 7.53 14.18 -7.35
C ILE A 139 7.71 12.69 -7.16
N LEU A 140 6.84 11.85 -7.73
CA LEU A 140 6.95 10.39 -7.60
C LEU A 140 8.15 9.82 -8.37
N LEU A 141 8.48 10.36 -9.56
CA LEU A 141 9.69 9.96 -10.27
C LEU A 141 10.94 10.29 -9.45
N LEU A 142 11.00 11.48 -8.84
CA LEU A 142 12.09 11.87 -7.94
C LEU A 142 12.15 10.95 -6.71
N SER A 143 10.99 10.57 -6.15
CA SER A 143 10.95 9.63 -5.01
C SER A 143 11.52 8.26 -5.37
N GLY A 144 11.31 7.80 -6.60
CA GLY A 144 11.93 6.60 -7.14
C GLY A 144 13.46 6.67 -7.20
N CYS A 145 14.01 7.84 -7.57
CA CYS A 145 15.46 8.07 -7.54
C CYS A 145 16.01 8.05 -6.11
N THR A 146 15.34 8.73 -5.17
CA THR A 146 15.80 8.80 -3.78
C THR A 146 15.73 7.47 -3.06
N VAL A 147 14.70 6.64 -3.29
CA VAL A 147 14.61 5.29 -2.69
C VAL A 147 15.66 4.34 -3.29
N THR A 148 15.94 4.47 -4.58
CA THR A 148 17.01 3.69 -5.24
C THR A 148 18.37 4.05 -4.68
N TRP A 149 18.65 5.33 -4.52
CA TRP A 149 19.88 5.81 -3.86
C TRP A 149 19.98 5.28 -2.42
N SER A 150 18.91 5.35 -1.65
CA SER A 150 18.84 4.82 -0.30
C SER A 150 19.19 3.32 -0.26
N HIS A 151 18.56 2.52 -1.13
CA HIS A 151 18.81 1.07 -1.19
C HIS A 151 20.25 0.75 -1.59
N HIS A 152 20.81 1.48 -2.56
CA HIS A 152 22.21 1.32 -2.96
C HIS A 152 23.17 1.67 -1.81
N ALA A 153 22.91 2.75 -1.07
CA ALA A 153 23.67 3.13 0.10
C ALA A 153 23.67 2.03 1.19
N LEU A 154 22.50 1.39 1.40
CA LEU A 154 22.38 0.27 2.34
C LEU A 154 23.24 -0.93 1.93
N GLN A 155 23.29 -1.27 0.63
CA GLN A 155 24.13 -2.35 0.11
C GLN A 155 25.64 -2.11 0.32
N HIS A 156 26.05 -0.84 0.40
CA HIS A 156 27.42 -0.42 0.65
C HIS A 156 27.70 -0.04 2.12
N ASP A 157 26.85 -0.44 3.06
CA ASP A 157 26.95 -0.13 4.50
C ASP A 157 27.02 1.37 4.82
N ASN A 158 26.62 2.24 3.88
CA ASN A 158 26.57 3.68 4.12
C ASN A 158 25.23 4.07 4.78
N ARG A 159 25.19 3.93 6.10
CA ARG A 159 23.99 4.18 6.89
C ARG A 159 23.47 5.61 6.81
N LYS A 160 24.34 6.60 6.65
CA LYS A 160 23.94 8.02 6.61
C LYS A 160 23.12 8.29 5.35
N ASP A 161 23.64 7.90 4.20
CA ASP A 161 22.96 8.11 2.92
C ASP A 161 21.72 7.24 2.80
N PHE A 162 21.72 6.03 3.37
CA PHE A 162 20.54 5.19 3.48
C PHE A 162 19.39 5.89 4.20
N LEU A 163 19.63 6.41 5.40
CA LEU A 163 18.59 7.10 6.19
C LEU A 163 18.16 8.41 5.56
N LEU A 164 19.09 9.18 4.99
CA LEU A 164 18.78 10.43 4.31
C LEU A 164 17.91 10.19 3.06
N GLY A 165 18.31 9.25 2.21
CA GLY A 165 17.56 8.92 0.99
C GLY A 165 16.15 8.43 1.32
N LEU A 166 16.02 7.59 2.35
CA LEU A 166 14.71 7.09 2.79
C LEU A 166 13.83 8.21 3.37
N PHE A 167 14.40 9.11 4.16
CA PHE A 167 13.70 10.29 4.67
C PHE A 167 13.20 11.21 3.55
N LEU A 168 14.04 11.48 2.56
CA LEU A 168 13.65 12.29 1.38
C LEU A 168 12.52 11.62 0.60
N THR A 169 12.56 10.31 0.43
CA THR A 169 11.51 9.54 -0.24
C THR A 169 10.16 9.68 0.49
N ILE A 170 10.17 9.61 1.82
CA ILE A 170 8.98 9.79 2.66
C ILE A 170 8.42 11.22 2.50
N LEU A 171 9.26 12.23 2.53
CA LEU A 171 8.83 13.63 2.33
C LEU A 171 8.14 13.81 0.96
N LEU A 172 8.71 13.24 -0.09
CA LEU A 172 8.12 13.30 -1.43
C LEU A 172 6.78 12.56 -1.49
N GLY A 173 6.64 11.39 -0.83
CA GLY A 173 5.37 10.67 -0.72
C GLY A 173 4.28 11.45 0.02
N ILE A 174 4.64 12.13 1.11
CA ILE A 174 3.73 13.01 1.86
C ILE A 174 3.33 14.21 1.00
N SER A 175 4.28 14.82 0.29
CA SER A 175 4.02 15.96 -0.61
C SER A 175 3.05 15.58 -1.74
N PHE A 176 3.25 14.41 -2.37
CA PHE A 176 2.33 13.88 -3.36
C PHE A 176 0.91 13.74 -2.80
N THR A 177 0.78 13.11 -1.63
CA THR A 177 -0.54 12.89 -0.99
C THR A 177 -1.24 14.22 -0.69
N ALA A 178 -0.51 15.22 -0.21
CA ALA A 178 -1.05 16.54 0.07
C ALA A 178 -1.53 17.26 -1.21
N LEU A 179 -0.74 17.20 -2.29
CA LEU A 179 -1.12 17.79 -3.59
C LEU A 179 -2.29 17.05 -4.22
N GLN A 180 -2.38 15.72 -4.09
CA GLN A 180 -3.52 14.95 -4.58
C GLN A 180 -4.81 15.31 -3.82
N ALA A 181 -4.73 15.50 -2.51
CA ALA A 181 -5.88 15.97 -1.72
C ALA A 181 -6.30 17.40 -2.13
N TYR A 182 -5.33 18.27 -2.40
CA TYR A 182 -5.60 19.61 -2.92
C TYR A 182 -6.30 19.53 -4.29
N GLU A 183 -5.79 18.72 -5.22
CA GLU A 183 -6.40 18.51 -6.55
C GLU A 183 -7.85 18.06 -6.43
N TYR A 184 -8.14 17.05 -5.57
CA TYR A 184 -9.50 16.58 -5.35
C TYR A 184 -10.44 17.65 -4.75
N SER A 185 -9.92 18.54 -3.91
CA SER A 185 -10.73 19.62 -3.33
C SER A 185 -11.10 20.72 -4.34
N HIS A 186 -10.37 20.80 -5.47
CA HIS A 186 -10.60 21.77 -6.54
C HIS A 186 -11.15 21.13 -7.82
N ALA A 187 -11.50 19.85 -7.77
CA ALA A 187 -12.12 19.16 -8.90
C ALA A 187 -13.49 19.77 -9.23
N ALA A 188 -13.71 20.03 -10.51
CA ALA A 188 -15.00 20.54 -10.99
C ALA A 188 -16.08 19.45 -11.16
N PHE A 189 -15.74 18.18 -10.92
CA PHE A 189 -16.64 17.04 -11.05
C PHE A 189 -16.56 16.13 -9.82
N GLY A 190 -17.67 15.50 -9.45
CA GLY A 190 -17.78 14.54 -8.37
C GLY A 190 -17.71 13.09 -8.86
N PHE A 191 -17.58 12.14 -7.94
CA PHE A 191 -17.49 10.70 -8.24
C PHE A 191 -18.68 10.16 -9.06
N THR A 192 -19.87 10.73 -8.90
CA THR A 192 -21.12 10.30 -9.52
C THR A 192 -21.41 10.96 -10.87
N ASP A 193 -20.55 11.84 -11.36
CA ASP A 193 -20.79 12.68 -12.55
C ASP A 193 -20.44 11.96 -13.86
N GLY A 194 -20.63 10.66 -13.89
CA GLY A 194 -20.51 9.83 -15.09
C GLY A 194 -19.30 8.90 -15.08
N ILE A 195 -19.13 8.19 -16.20
CA ILE A 195 -18.13 7.13 -16.34
C ILE A 195 -16.67 7.66 -16.27
N TYR A 196 -16.43 8.87 -16.82
CA TYR A 196 -15.12 9.51 -16.71
C TYR A 196 -14.75 9.78 -15.25
N ALA A 197 -15.66 10.44 -14.51
CA ALA A 197 -15.44 10.80 -13.12
C ALA A 197 -15.25 9.57 -12.23
N SER A 198 -16.11 8.59 -12.35
CA SER A 198 -16.05 7.36 -11.54
C SER A 198 -14.77 6.55 -11.82
N THR A 199 -14.38 6.35 -13.07
CA THR A 199 -13.14 5.64 -13.41
C THR A 199 -11.90 6.42 -13.00
N PHE A 200 -11.91 7.75 -13.13
CA PHE A 200 -10.84 8.64 -12.66
C PHE A 200 -10.64 8.49 -11.15
N TYR A 201 -11.70 8.69 -10.35
CA TYR A 201 -11.59 8.62 -8.89
C TYR A 201 -11.28 7.21 -8.38
N MET A 202 -11.78 6.15 -9.06
CA MET A 202 -11.43 4.78 -8.70
C MET A 202 -9.93 4.52 -8.92
N ALA A 203 -9.42 4.82 -10.10
CA ALA A 203 -8.00 4.57 -10.42
C ALA A 203 -7.07 5.43 -9.55
N THR A 204 -7.30 6.75 -9.50
CA THR A 204 -6.43 7.69 -8.77
C THR A 204 -6.62 7.58 -7.25
N GLY A 205 -7.83 7.29 -6.77
CA GLY A 205 -8.13 7.10 -5.36
C GLY A 205 -7.49 5.85 -4.78
N PHE A 206 -7.58 4.71 -5.48
CA PHE A 206 -6.85 3.51 -5.08
C PHE A 206 -5.34 3.69 -5.18
N HIS A 207 -4.84 4.40 -6.21
CA HIS A 207 -3.44 4.76 -6.28
C HIS A 207 -3.01 5.62 -5.09
N GLY A 208 -3.79 6.65 -4.73
CA GLY A 208 -3.53 7.48 -3.56
C GLY A 208 -3.51 6.68 -2.25
N ALA A 209 -4.44 5.74 -2.07
CA ALA A 209 -4.44 4.83 -0.94
C ALA A 209 -3.16 3.96 -0.89
N HIS A 210 -2.69 3.45 -2.03
CA HIS A 210 -1.43 2.70 -2.13
C HIS A 210 -0.22 3.59 -1.79
N VAL A 211 -0.19 4.84 -2.22
CA VAL A 211 0.88 5.80 -1.87
C VAL A 211 0.91 6.07 -0.37
N ILE A 212 -0.26 6.22 0.28
CA ILE A 212 -0.35 6.39 1.74
C ILE A 212 0.20 5.16 2.46
N ILE A 213 -0.25 3.95 2.08
CA ILE A 213 0.21 2.69 2.66
C ILE A 213 1.71 2.52 2.45
N GLY A 214 2.19 2.77 1.23
CA GLY A 214 3.62 2.71 0.89
C GLY A 214 4.46 3.70 1.69
N THR A 215 3.98 4.93 1.89
CA THR A 215 4.64 5.95 2.70
C THR A 215 4.73 5.52 4.17
N ILE A 216 3.64 4.97 4.74
CA ILE A 216 3.65 4.41 6.11
C ILE A 216 4.65 3.26 6.21
N PHE A 217 4.69 2.38 5.22
CA PHE A 217 5.65 1.27 5.16
C PHE A 217 7.10 1.78 5.16
N LEU A 218 7.41 2.81 4.37
CA LEU A 218 8.72 3.46 4.34
C LEU A 218 9.07 4.13 5.68
N ILE A 219 8.10 4.73 6.37
CA ILE A 219 8.29 5.27 7.73
C ILE A 219 8.70 4.16 8.71
N VAL A 220 8.03 3.01 8.66
CA VAL A 220 8.39 1.86 9.49
C VAL A 220 9.80 1.37 9.14
N CYS A 221 10.16 1.30 7.86
CA CYS A 221 11.50 0.97 7.42
C CYS A 221 12.54 2.00 7.92
N LEU A 222 12.22 3.29 7.91
CA LEU A 222 13.12 4.33 8.47
C LEU A 222 13.35 4.11 9.96
N ILE A 223 12.30 3.87 10.74
CA ILE A 223 12.40 3.58 12.18
C ILE A 223 13.28 2.33 12.41
N ARG A 224 13.01 1.24 11.67
CA ARG A 224 13.83 0.01 11.74
C ARG A 224 15.28 0.25 11.34
N GLY A 225 15.50 1.10 10.33
CA GLY A 225 16.84 1.55 9.92
C GLY A 225 17.56 2.32 11.03
N CYS A 226 16.87 3.23 11.72
CA CYS A 226 17.42 3.97 12.87
C CYS A 226 17.78 3.06 14.06
N VAL A 227 17.01 1.99 14.27
CA VAL A 227 17.30 0.97 15.31
C VAL A 227 18.44 0.02 14.90
N GLY A 228 18.77 -0.08 13.60
CA GLY A 228 19.87 -0.90 13.08
C GLY A 228 19.48 -2.33 12.72
N HIS A 229 18.19 -2.56 12.42
CA HIS A 229 17.71 -3.88 11.99
C HIS A 229 18.18 -4.25 10.58
N PHE A 230 18.50 -3.26 9.73
CA PHE A 230 18.98 -3.51 8.37
C PHE A 230 20.49 -3.63 8.28
N LYS A 231 20.94 -4.62 7.51
CA LYS A 231 22.35 -4.86 7.17
C LYS A 231 22.44 -5.10 5.66
N ALA A 232 23.63 -4.89 5.07
CA ALA A 232 23.85 -5.10 3.64
C ALA A 232 23.39 -6.48 3.14
N GLU A 233 23.56 -7.52 3.97
CA GLU A 233 23.16 -8.91 3.64
C GLU A 233 21.72 -9.25 4.04
N LYS A 234 21.12 -8.49 4.97
CA LYS A 234 19.78 -8.72 5.53
C LYS A 234 18.98 -7.42 5.51
N HIS A 235 18.33 -7.16 4.41
CA HIS A 235 17.53 -5.95 4.19
C HIS A 235 16.15 -6.22 3.58
N LEU A 236 15.57 -7.35 3.95
CA LEU A 236 14.17 -7.64 3.65
C LEU A 236 13.31 -6.78 4.61
N GLY A 237 12.74 -5.70 4.07
CA GLY A 237 12.00 -4.73 4.88
C GLY A 237 10.56 -4.64 4.54
#